data_aa429c1802726e0168c6988b7f664a0b
#
_entry.id   aa429c1802726e0168c6988b7f664a0b
#
_cell.length_a   1.000
_cell.length_b   1.000
_cell.length_c   1.000
_cell.angle_alpha   90.00
_cell.angle_beta   90.00
_cell.angle_gamma   90.00
#
_symmetry.space_group_name_H-M   'P 1'
#
loop_
_entity.id
_entity.type
_entity.pdbx_description
1 polymer ?
#
loop_
_entity_poly.entity_id
_entity_poly.type
_entity_poly.pdbx_seq_one_letter_code
_entity_poly.pdbx_strand_id
1 'polypeptide(L)'
;MDLSNAIVWIPDSKTPNGTAEVPMTPLALEAFRRQIAIAAQSPFLFPSDRNKKGHQTTFKRVWSKTLRRAKISYFRIYDLRSTYATRLSAGGVADEWVTQMLRQGDAQVLKKYSQMKLQMKRDVLEKLNRHAGEMVQAIAERMCTVTVQ
;
A
#
# COMPACT_ATOMS: atom_id res chain seq x y z
N MET A 1 14.90 -4.01 12.27
CA MET A 1 14.10 -4.78 11.31
C MET A 1 13.98 -6.20 11.84
N ASP A 2 12.77 -6.69 11.99
CA ASP A 2 12.47 -8.03 12.47
C ASP A 2 11.88 -8.86 11.32
N LEU A 3 12.68 -9.78 10.79
CA LEU A 3 12.28 -10.64 9.68
C LEU A 3 11.39 -11.79 10.11
N SER A 4 11.44 -12.18 11.40
CA SER A 4 10.64 -13.27 11.94
C SER A 4 9.19 -12.86 12.08
N ASN A 5 8.96 -11.62 12.55
CA ASN A 5 7.64 -11.03 12.69
C ASN A 5 7.21 -10.19 11.47
N ALA A 6 8.05 -10.15 10.42
CA ALA A 6 7.81 -9.37 9.20
C ALA A 6 7.53 -7.88 9.49
N ILE A 7 8.33 -7.24 10.34
CA ILE A 7 8.16 -5.85 10.78
C ILE A 7 9.43 -5.03 10.51
N VAL A 8 9.23 -3.81 9.99
CA VAL A 8 10.27 -2.77 9.95
C VAL A 8 9.95 -1.73 11.01
N TRP A 9 10.82 -1.58 11.99
CA TRP A 9 10.77 -0.51 12.96
C TRP A 9 11.46 0.75 12.42
N ILE A 10 10.79 1.90 12.49
CA ILE A 10 11.31 3.22 12.15
C ILE A 10 11.40 4.03 13.44
N PRO A 11 12.60 4.18 14.02
CA PRO A 11 12.78 4.77 15.35
C PRO A 11 12.67 6.28 15.36
N ASP A 12 12.92 6.94 14.22
CA ASP A 12 12.96 8.41 14.13
C ASP A 12 12.37 8.92 12.82
N SER A 13 11.69 10.05 12.89
CA SER A 13 11.08 10.72 11.74
C SER A 13 10.94 12.23 12.00
N LYS A 14 10.80 13.00 10.93
CA LYS A 14 10.55 14.45 11.00
C LYS A 14 9.25 14.81 11.73
N THR A 15 8.33 13.86 11.84
CA THR A 15 7.04 14.05 12.52
C THR A 15 6.81 12.88 13.48
N PRO A 16 6.10 13.09 14.62
CA PRO A 16 5.80 12.03 15.58
C PRO A 16 5.12 10.81 14.92
N ASN A 17 4.22 11.05 13.99
CA ASN A 17 3.51 9.99 13.24
C ASN A 17 4.43 9.17 12.31
N GLY A 18 5.65 9.61 12.12
CA GLY A 18 6.65 8.90 11.30
C GLY A 18 7.35 7.77 12.03
N THR A 19 7.41 7.81 13.36
CA THR A 19 7.93 6.72 14.19
C THR A 19 6.88 5.62 14.27
N ALA A 20 7.19 4.44 13.77
CA ALA A 20 6.20 3.37 13.71
C ALA A 20 6.81 2.01 13.38
N GLU A 21 6.06 0.97 13.71
CA GLU A 21 6.20 -0.36 13.17
C GLU A 21 5.45 -0.47 11.84
N VAL A 22 6.13 -0.98 10.84
CA VAL A 22 5.55 -1.16 9.49
C VAL A 22 5.54 -2.64 9.15
N PRO A 23 4.38 -3.25 8.99
CA PRO A 23 4.30 -4.65 8.58
C PRO A 23 4.79 -4.81 7.14
N MET A 24 5.51 -5.89 6.89
CA MET A 24 6.00 -6.24 5.56
C MET A 24 5.05 -7.19 4.85
N THR A 25 4.80 -6.94 3.58
CA THR A 25 4.18 -7.94 2.70
C THR A 25 5.15 -9.10 2.44
N PRO A 26 4.68 -10.30 2.03
CA PRO A 26 5.56 -11.41 1.65
C PRO A 26 6.59 -11.01 0.61
N LEU A 27 6.20 -10.21 -0.38
CA LEU A 27 7.10 -9.69 -1.42
C LEU A 27 8.19 -8.77 -0.83
N ALA A 28 7.83 -7.89 0.10
CA ALA A 28 8.78 -7.01 0.77
C ALA A 28 9.76 -7.81 1.63
N LEU A 29 9.26 -8.78 2.38
CA LEU A 29 10.08 -9.66 3.22
C LEU A 29 11.12 -10.42 2.38
N GLU A 30 10.72 -10.97 1.25
CA GLU A 30 11.61 -11.66 0.32
C GLU A 30 12.66 -10.70 -0.26
N ALA A 31 12.27 -9.49 -0.66
CA ALA A 31 13.19 -8.47 -1.16
C ALA A 31 14.23 -8.07 -0.08
N PHE A 32 13.80 -7.92 1.17
CA PHE A 32 14.71 -7.61 2.28
C PHE A 32 15.68 -8.78 2.57
N ARG A 33 15.21 -10.01 2.56
CA ARG A 33 16.08 -11.19 2.73
C ARG A 33 17.18 -11.26 1.67
N ARG A 34 16.82 -11.05 0.41
CA ARG A 34 17.79 -11.00 -0.70
C ARG A 34 18.77 -9.84 -0.53
N GLN A 35 18.28 -8.66 -0.14
CA GLN A 35 19.13 -7.49 0.03
C GLN A 35 20.11 -7.66 1.21
N ILE A 36 19.69 -8.29 2.30
CA ILE A 36 20.57 -8.61 3.44
C ILE A 36 21.66 -9.57 3.00
N ALA A 37 21.33 -10.60 2.22
CA ALA A 37 22.33 -11.54 1.71
C ALA A 37 23.38 -10.82 0.80
N ILE A 38 22.94 -9.84 0.01
CA ILE A 38 23.85 -9.03 -0.82
C ILE A 38 24.69 -8.08 0.05
N ALA A 39 24.12 -7.50 1.09
CA ALA A 39 24.82 -6.60 2.00
C ALA A 39 25.88 -7.32 2.88
N ALA A 40 25.82 -8.66 2.93
CA ALA A 40 26.72 -9.52 3.69
C ALA A 40 26.83 -9.07 5.17
N GLN A 41 28.05 -8.80 5.65
CA GLN A 41 28.29 -8.39 7.04
C GLN A 41 28.18 -6.86 7.28
N SER A 42 27.70 -6.11 6.30
CA SER A 42 27.55 -4.66 6.46
C SER A 42 26.45 -4.33 7.48
N PRO A 43 26.66 -3.34 8.37
CA PRO A 43 25.61 -2.83 9.24
C PRO A 43 24.52 -2.09 8.47
N PHE A 44 24.76 -1.78 7.19
CA PHE A 44 23.81 -1.07 6.33
C PHE A 44 23.17 -2.00 5.30
N LEU A 45 21.89 -1.87 5.11
CA LEU A 45 21.14 -2.64 4.11
C LEU A 45 21.62 -2.33 2.67
N PHE A 46 22.04 -1.11 2.42
CA PHE A 46 22.57 -0.65 1.13
C PHE A 46 23.96 -0.05 1.32
N PRO A 47 25.00 -0.90 1.51
CA PRO A 47 26.36 -0.41 1.69
C PRO A 47 26.87 0.32 0.45
N SER A 48 27.81 1.23 0.64
CA SER A 48 28.43 2.00 -0.44
C SER A 48 29.81 2.50 -0.06
N ASP A 49 30.85 2.00 -0.70
CA ASP A 49 32.23 2.44 -0.51
C ASP A 49 32.48 3.83 -1.11
N ARG A 50 31.60 4.27 -2.02
CA ARG A 50 31.71 5.59 -2.67
C ARG A 50 31.20 6.73 -1.79
N ASN A 51 30.52 6.44 -0.70
CA ASN A 51 29.96 7.43 0.21
C ASN A 51 30.69 7.38 1.55
N LYS A 52 31.16 8.54 2.02
CA LYS A 52 31.82 8.69 3.34
C LYS A 52 30.97 8.15 4.51
N LYS A 53 29.64 8.07 4.33
CA LYS A 53 28.72 7.50 5.32
C LYS A 53 28.65 5.97 5.30
N GLY A 54 29.37 5.31 4.38
CA GLY A 54 29.36 3.85 4.24
C GLY A 54 28.08 3.26 3.63
N HIS A 55 27.10 4.08 3.26
CA HIS A 55 25.82 3.62 2.70
C HIS A 55 25.28 4.54 1.61
N GLN A 56 24.33 4.03 0.83
CA GLN A 56 23.63 4.80 -0.20
C GLN A 56 22.73 5.86 0.46
N THR A 57 22.86 7.10 0.01
CA THR A 57 22.04 8.23 0.49
C THR A 57 20.92 8.61 -0.48
N THR A 58 20.96 8.10 -1.71
CA THR A 58 19.95 8.39 -2.73
C THR A 58 19.81 7.25 -3.74
N PHE A 59 18.60 6.99 -4.15
CA PHE A 59 18.27 5.97 -5.17
C PHE A 59 17.86 6.59 -6.53
N LYS A 60 17.96 7.91 -6.69
CA LYS A 60 17.50 8.62 -7.91
C LYS A 60 18.10 8.03 -9.18
N ARG A 61 19.41 7.77 -9.18
CA ARG A 61 20.11 7.25 -10.36
C ARG A 61 19.68 5.82 -10.73
N VAL A 62 19.55 4.98 -9.73
CA VAL A 62 19.08 3.59 -9.91
C VAL A 62 17.64 3.58 -10.40
N TRP A 63 16.79 4.39 -9.77
CA TRP A 63 15.38 4.54 -10.13
C TRP A 63 15.21 4.96 -11.59
N SER A 64 15.89 6.04 -12.01
CA SER A 64 15.84 6.51 -13.41
C SER A 64 16.30 5.46 -14.41
N LYS A 65 17.35 4.69 -14.08
CA LYS A 65 17.79 3.58 -14.93
C LYS A 65 16.76 2.47 -15.01
N THR A 66 16.12 2.13 -13.89
CA THR A 66 15.08 1.09 -13.84
C THR A 66 13.87 1.48 -14.69
N LEU A 67 13.38 2.71 -14.56
CA LEU A 67 12.29 3.22 -15.38
C LEU A 67 12.60 3.17 -16.88
N ARG A 68 13.83 3.60 -17.25
CA ARG A 68 14.27 3.57 -18.66
C ARG A 68 14.30 2.14 -19.22
N ARG A 69 14.83 1.20 -18.45
CA ARG A 69 14.87 -0.23 -18.83
C ARG A 69 13.47 -0.83 -18.97
N ALA A 70 12.55 -0.43 -18.11
CA ALA A 70 11.15 -0.85 -18.12
C ALA A 70 10.32 -0.10 -19.19
N LYS A 71 10.90 0.87 -19.92
CA LYS A 71 10.19 1.74 -20.88
C LYS A 71 9.01 2.48 -20.25
N ILE A 72 9.12 2.80 -18.96
CA ILE A 72 8.13 3.58 -18.21
C ILE A 72 8.53 5.05 -18.30
N SER A 73 7.57 5.94 -18.60
CA SER A 73 7.74 7.37 -18.55
C SER A 73 8.16 7.83 -17.14
N TYR A 74 8.68 9.05 -17.03
CA TYR A 74 9.17 9.57 -15.75
C TYR A 74 8.14 9.46 -14.64
N PHE A 75 8.56 8.86 -13.52
CA PHE A 75 7.76 8.57 -12.35
C PHE A 75 8.65 8.68 -11.11
N ARG A 76 8.27 9.48 -10.12
CA ARG A 76 9.09 9.69 -8.91
C ARG A 76 8.87 8.53 -7.93
N ILE A 77 9.89 8.19 -7.15
CA ILE A 77 9.74 7.21 -6.05
C ILE A 77 8.61 7.61 -5.09
N TYR A 78 8.46 8.91 -4.83
CA TYR A 78 7.40 9.42 -3.96
C TYR A 78 5.98 9.16 -4.52
N ASP A 79 5.83 9.05 -5.83
CA ASP A 79 4.53 8.78 -6.47
C ASP A 79 4.02 7.36 -6.19
N LEU A 80 4.91 6.45 -5.73
CA LEU A 80 4.51 5.14 -5.18
C LEU A 80 3.56 5.29 -3.98
N ARG A 81 3.76 6.33 -3.15
CA ARG A 81 2.88 6.64 -2.03
C ARG A 81 1.46 6.96 -2.50
N SER A 82 1.32 7.77 -3.54
CA SER A 82 0.02 8.11 -4.13
C SER A 82 -0.65 6.89 -4.76
N THR A 83 0.14 6.05 -5.44
CA THR A 83 -0.34 4.78 -6.01
C THR A 83 -0.85 3.84 -4.93
N TYR A 84 -0.12 3.73 -3.82
CA TYR A 84 -0.51 2.90 -2.68
C TYR A 84 -1.82 3.40 -2.06
N ALA A 85 -1.95 4.70 -1.78
CA ALA A 85 -3.17 5.32 -1.27
C ALA A 85 -4.38 5.04 -2.18
N THR A 86 -4.21 5.29 -3.48
CA THR A 86 -5.28 5.08 -4.47
C THR A 86 -5.71 3.62 -4.55
N ARG A 87 -4.76 2.68 -4.50
CA ARG A 87 -5.08 1.24 -4.54
C ARG A 87 -5.82 0.77 -3.29
N LEU A 88 -5.44 1.24 -2.11
CA LEU A 88 -6.13 0.90 -0.87
C LEU A 88 -7.55 1.44 -0.86
N SER A 89 -7.75 2.72 -1.21
CA SER A 89 -9.08 3.32 -1.33
C SER A 89 -9.93 2.63 -2.39
N ALA A 90 -9.34 2.25 -3.52
CA ALA A 90 -10.01 1.47 -4.56
C ALA A 90 -10.41 0.07 -4.11
N GLY A 91 -9.62 -0.52 -3.22
CA GLY A 91 -9.91 -1.82 -2.59
C GLY A 91 -10.95 -1.74 -1.47
N GLY A 92 -11.51 -0.57 -1.18
CA GLY A 92 -12.55 -0.38 -0.14
C GLY A 92 -11.98 -0.27 1.28
N VAL A 93 -10.67 -0.03 1.42
CA VAL A 93 -10.07 0.21 2.74
C VAL A 93 -10.50 1.58 3.24
N ALA A 94 -10.99 1.65 4.49
CA ALA A 94 -11.42 2.89 5.11
C ALA A 94 -10.32 3.94 5.13
N ASP A 95 -10.67 5.20 4.86
CA ASP A 95 -9.71 6.31 4.73
C ASP A 95 -8.88 6.52 6.00
N GLU A 96 -9.43 6.24 7.17
CA GLU A 96 -8.72 6.29 8.45
C GLU A 96 -7.56 5.30 8.49
N TRP A 97 -7.78 4.08 8.01
CA TRP A 97 -6.74 3.05 7.96
C TRP A 97 -5.69 3.37 6.91
N VAL A 98 -6.11 3.87 5.75
CA VAL A 98 -5.18 4.33 4.72
C VAL A 98 -4.28 5.45 5.25
N THR A 99 -4.86 6.40 6.00
CA THR A 99 -4.15 7.51 6.64
C THR A 99 -3.11 7.00 7.66
N GLN A 100 -3.50 6.03 8.50
CA GLN A 100 -2.59 5.40 9.46
C GLN A 100 -1.45 4.65 8.76
N MET A 101 -1.76 3.83 7.76
CA MET A 101 -0.75 3.07 7.00
C MET A 101 0.22 3.99 6.26
N LEU A 102 -0.25 5.12 5.76
CA LEU A 102 0.58 6.16 5.17
C LEU A 102 1.26 7.05 6.20
N ARG A 103 0.89 6.95 7.47
CA ARG A 103 1.41 7.79 8.56
C ARG A 103 1.25 9.28 8.25
N GLN A 104 0.10 9.65 7.72
CA GLN A 104 -0.28 11.03 7.44
C GLN A 104 -1.07 11.60 8.61
N GLY A 105 -0.61 12.74 9.13
CA GLY A 105 -1.34 13.46 10.19
C GLY A 105 -2.56 14.23 9.68
N ASP A 106 -2.68 14.43 8.37
CA ASP A 106 -3.74 15.23 7.76
C ASP A 106 -4.57 14.38 6.78
N ALA A 107 -5.82 14.13 7.15
CA ALA A 107 -6.79 13.44 6.32
C ALA A 107 -7.15 14.21 5.03
N GLN A 108 -6.98 15.54 5.00
CA GLN A 108 -7.24 16.34 3.80
C GLN A 108 -6.25 16.02 2.66
N VAL A 109 -5.02 15.67 3.00
CA VAL A 109 -4.04 15.24 1.99
C VAL A 109 -4.47 13.93 1.34
N LEU A 110 -5.10 13.02 2.10
CA LEU A 110 -5.60 11.77 1.55
C LEU A 110 -6.72 11.99 0.53
N LYS A 111 -7.61 12.93 0.77
CA LYS A 111 -8.72 13.26 -0.17
C LYS A 111 -8.25 13.60 -1.58
N LYS A 112 -7.01 14.10 -1.74
CA LYS A 112 -6.40 14.35 -3.05
C LYS A 112 -6.06 13.06 -3.80
N TYR A 113 -5.82 11.98 -3.09
CA TYR A 113 -5.40 10.68 -3.65
C TYR A 113 -6.53 9.66 -3.70
N SER A 114 -7.56 9.83 -2.87
CA SER A 114 -8.72 8.94 -2.78
C SER A 114 -9.85 9.30 -3.74
N GLN A 115 -9.58 10.09 -4.79
CA GLN A 115 -10.58 10.40 -5.80
C GLN A 115 -10.93 9.13 -6.59
N MET A 116 -12.08 8.56 -6.28
CA MET A 116 -12.62 7.44 -7.04
C MET A 116 -12.89 7.86 -8.48
N LYS A 117 -12.30 7.16 -9.44
CA LYS A 117 -12.66 7.30 -10.85
C LYS A 117 -14.13 6.92 -11.03
N LEU A 118 -14.78 7.49 -12.04
CA LEU A 118 -16.21 7.25 -12.31
C LEU A 118 -16.54 5.75 -12.43
N GLN A 119 -15.65 4.96 -13.03
CA GLN A 119 -15.81 3.52 -13.14
C GLN A 119 -15.86 2.83 -11.77
N MET A 120 -14.98 3.19 -10.85
CA MET A 120 -14.98 2.64 -9.49
C MET A 120 -16.27 2.95 -8.74
N LYS A 121 -16.83 4.15 -8.95
CA LYS A 121 -18.15 4.51 -8.38
C LYS A 121 -19.26 3.63 -8.95
N ARG A 122 -19.23 3.33 -10.24
CA ARG A 122 -20.17 2.40 -10.88
C ARG A 122 -20.05 1.00 -10.34
N ASP A 123 -18.82 0.49 -10.21
CA ASP A 123 -18.56 -0.86 -9.68
C ASP A 123 -19.08 -1.02 -8.24
N VAL A 124 -18.96 0.03 -7.41
CA VAL A 124 -19.54 0.04 -6.06
C VAL A 124 -21.07 0.01 -6.10
N LEU A 125 -21.69 0.80 -6.97
CA LEU A 125 -23.15 0.82 -7.14
C LEU A 125 -23.67 -0.53 -7.66
N GLU A 126 -22.95 -1.16 -8.58
CA GLU A 126 -23.32 -2.52 -9.06
C GLU A 126 -23.25 -3.56 -7.95
N LYS A 127 -22.25 -3.51 -7.06
CA LYS A 127 -22.17 -4.39 -5.89
C LYS A 127 -23.35 -4.19 -4.94
N LEU A 128 -23.75 -2.95 -4.69
CA LEU A 128 -24.92 -2.63 -3.87
C LEU A 128 -26.22 -3.17 -4.51
N ASN A 129 -26.40 -2.97 -5.82
CA ASN A 129 -27.56 -3.46 -6.53
C ASN A 129 -27.65 -4.99 -6.53
N ARG A 130 -26.53 -5.69 -6.68
CA ARG A 130 -26.46 -7.13 -6.62
C ARG A 130 -26.88 -7.66 -5.25
N HIS A 131 -26.36 -7.05 -4.19
CA HIS A 131 -26.69 -7.44 -2.82
C HIS A 131 -28.16 -7.18 -2.48
N ALA A 132 -28.72 -6.06 -2.95
CA ALA A 132 -30.14 -5.76 -2.81
C ALA A 132 -31.02 -6.78 -3.57
N GLY A 133 -30.62 -7.18 -4.78
CA GLY A 133 -31.31 -8.20 -5.57
C GLY A 133 -31.31 -9.57 -4.88
N GLU A 134 -30.18 -10.00 -4.33
CA GLU A 134 -30.05 -11.26 -3.58
C GLU A 134 -30.94 -11.25 -2.32
N MET A 135 -31.01 -10.12 -1.58
CA MET A 135 -31.89 -9.99 -0.43
C MET A 135 -33.38 -10.08 -0.82
N VAL A 136 -33.79 -9.42 -1.89
CA VAL A 136 -35.19 -9.48 -2.38
C VAL A 136 -35.55 -10.89 -2.79
N GLN A 137 -34.67 -11.59 -3.47
CA GLN A 137 -34.89 -12.98 -3.90
C GLN A 137 -34.98 -13.93 -2.70
N ALA A 138 -34.11 -13.79 -1.70
CA ALA A 138 -34.17 -14.59 -0.47
C ALA A 138 -35.46 -14.35 0.35
N ILE A 139 -35.99 -13.12 0.35
CA ILE A 139 -37.28 -12.81 1.00
C ILE A 139 -38.44 -13.45 0.22
N ALA A 140 -38.45 -13.37 -1.11
CA ALA A 140 -39.47 -13.98 -1.97
C ALA A 140 -39.51 -15.50 -1.81
N GLU A 141 -38.38 -16.17 -1.77
CA GLU A 141 -38.27 -17.62 -1.53
C GLU A 141 -38.81 -18.02 -0.15
N ARG A 142 -38.51 -17.23 0.90
CA ARG A 142 -39.08 -17.46 2.24
C ARG A 142 -40.60 -17.29 2.30
N MET A 143 -41.12 -16.32 1.58
CA MET A 143 -42.58 -16.12 1.52
C MET A 143 -43.29 -17.23 0.75
N CYS A 144 -42.70 -17.75 -0.31
CA CYS A 144 -43.25 -18.88 -1.05
C CYS A 144 -43.27 -20.19 -0.25
N THR A 145 -42.32 -20.42 0.63
CA THR A 145 -42.24 -21.63 1.48
C THR A 145 -43.25 -21.61 2.63
N VAL A 146 -43.76 -20.44 3.04
CA VAL A 146 -44.75 -20.30 4.12
C VAL A 146 -46.19 -20.50 3.62
N THR A 147 -46.43 -20.46 2.31
CA THR A 147 -47.80 -20.53 1.73
C THR A 147 -48.24 -21.96 1.34
N VAL A 148 -47.46 -23.00 1.64
CA VAL A 148 -47.68 -24.40 1.27
C VAL A 148 -47.87 -25.31 2.52
N GLN A 149 -48.54 -24.79 3.55
CA GLN A 149 -49.05 -25.60 4.68
C GLN A 149 -50.55 -25.49 4.82
#